data_be09ceae0ed082b266f1cbf5b317e92e
#
_entry.id   be09ceae0ed082b266f1cbf5b317e92e
#
_cell.length_a   1.000
_cell.length_b   1.000
_cell.length_c   1.000
_cell.angle_alpha   90.00
_cell.angle_beta   90.00
_cell.angle_gamma   90.00
#
_symmetry.space_group_name_H-M   'P 1'
#
loop_
_entity.id
_entity.type
_entity.pdbx_description
1 polymer ?
#
loop_
_entity_poly.entity_id
_entity_poly.type
_entity_poly.pdbx_seq_one_letter_code
_entity_poly.pdbx_strand_id
1 'polypeptide(L)'
;MRLALAGTILTAELVPLSFWRIGHTSPAVAGQFWDLGLSKYLAGVLCVYFLFIFLSQREQVRELEIQLERIPIRWVFLAAQLPVYLIVFWLSGILHDPDNPLRASVSLPAVALTRLVAGFVAIFLAGCLVVPTRIQWNLLRRTYGLALLSSVAMGVVFAPQSWNDWLWRVSQKTTFQLVTLLLRAFTRNVISNPAEAVVGTPNFLAQVGVACSGVEGAQLMLAFSLTYLAAFRKECRFPHAFLLVPAGIAVLYFANTVRIVALILIGSAGAPGIAVAGFHSEAGWLAFLAVALSFCVVARHVPGLRAERATAVSGPAENPTLSFVLPFLTVVLCRVLATAATGQPQWMFFAAPPLVGFLIWLRRRDLVFSWMPGWRGAATGVVVFAAWMAIDRSGAPKPDVLPMFLSGGTDVRAMLWLLFRIASAVVTTPIAEELAFRGFGARRVMSRDFERVPFHSISWMGIIVSSAAFAALHGGDWVAAAIAGTAYGWIATKTGRLGEAITAHAVTNACITVWVLSTGQWHLW
;
A
#
# COMPACT_ATOMS: atom_id res chain seq x y z
N MET A 1 -24.39 -1.04 -5.56
CA MET A 1 -24.69 -2.41 -6.06
C MET A 1 -23.83 -2.83 -7.25
N ARG A 2 -23.73 -2.04 -8.35
CA ARG A 2 -22.99 -2.41 -9.58
C ARG A 2 -21.49 -2.56 -9.38
N LEU A 3 -20.83 -1.62 -8.68
CA LEU A 3 -19.41 -1.69 -8.39
C LEU A 3 -19.08 -2.85 -7.43
N ALA A 4 -20.01 -3.16 -6.51
CA ALA A 4 -19.88 -4.36 -5.67
C ALA A 4 -19.93 -5.63 -6.53
N LEU A 5 -20.85 -5.71 -7.48
CA LEU A 5 -20.96 -6.83 -8.41
C LEU A 5 -19.68 -6.97 -9.23
N ALA A 6 -19.15 -5.89 -9.82
CA ALA A 6 -17.89 -5.93 -10.56
C ALA A 6 -16.72 -6.31 -9.67
N GLY A 7 -16.65 -5.76 -8.46
CA GLY A 7 -15.64 -6.12 -7.47
C GLY A 7 -15.71 -7.58 -7.06
N THR A 8 -16.91 -8.12 -6.83
CA THR A 8 -17.12 -9.54 -6.51
C THR A 8 -16.68 -10.44 -7.66
N ILE A 9 -17.05 -10.11 -8.90
CA ILE A 9 -16.65 -10.90 -10.08
C ILE A 9 -15.14 -10.88 -10.23
N LEU A 10 -14.52 -9.69 -10.22
CA LEU A 10 -13.06 -9.57 -10.35
C LEU A 10 -12.31 -10.27 -9.20
N THR A 11 -12.82 -10.21 -7.97
CA THR A 11 -12.23 -10.92 -6.84
C THR A 11 -12.37 -12.43 -7.01
N ALA A 12 -13.56 -12.90 -7.39
CA ALA A 12 -13.81 -14.32 -7.65
C ALA A 12 -12.92 -14.88 -8.77
N GLU A 13 -12.52 -14.04 -9.72
CA GLU A 13 -11.62 -14.40 -10.81
C GLU A 13 -10.14 -14.32 -10.44
N LEU A 14 -9.77 -13.32 -9.63
CA LEU A 14 -8.39 -13.17 -9.18
C LEU A 14 -7.96 -14.25 -8.18
N VAL A 15 -8.89 -14.78 -7.38
CA VAL A 15 -8.59 -15.83 -6.39
C VAL A 15 -8.04 -17.09 -7.08
N PRO A 16 -8.71 -17.74 -8.05
CA PRO A 16 -8.16 -18.92 -8.73
C PRO A 16 -6.86 -18.63 -9.46
N LEU A 17 -6.71 -17.43 -10.08
CA LEU A 17 -5.46 -17.03 -10.74
C LEU A 17 -4.29 -16.88 -9.76
N SER A 18 -4.56 -16.54 -8.51
CA SER A 18 -3.52 -16.44 -7.47
C SER A 18 -2.99 -17.82 -7.04
N PHE A 19 -3.78 -18.88 -7.12
CA PHE A 19 -3.35 -20.25 -6.80
C PHE A 19 -2.23 -20.74 -7.72
N TRP A 20 -2.30 -20.46 -9.02
CA TRP A 20 -1.25 -20.82 -9.97
C TRP A 20 0.10 -20.14 -9.68
N ARG A 21 0.05 -19.02 -8.98
CA ARG A 21 1.24 -18.21 -8.68
C ARG A 21 1.99 -18.68 -7.43
N ILE A 22 1.30 -19.30 -6.49
CA ILE A 22 1.82 -19.64 -5.16
C ILE A 22 2.46 -21.03 -5.16
N GLY A 23 1.99 -21.96 -6.00
CA GLY A 23 2.40 -23.38 -5.97
C GLY A 23 3.70 -23.73 -6.72
N HIS A 24 4.14 -22.92 -7.70
CA HIS A 24 5.16 -23.36 -8.68
C HIS A 24 6.16 -22.27 -9.08
N THR A 25 6.81 -21.59 -8.12
CA THR A 25 7.91 -20.68 -8.44
C THR A 25 9.22 -21.45 -8.56
N SER A 26 9.49 -22.04 -9.73
CA SER A 26 10.82 -22.49 -10.11
C SER A 26 11.70 -21.26 -10.46
N PRO A 27 12.97 -21.18 -9.98
CA PRO A 27 13.91 -20.11 -10.32
C PRO A 27 14.17 -19.94 -11.81
N ALA A 28 13.93 -20.98 -12.62
CA ALA A 28 14.09 -20.96 -14.08
C ALA A 28 13.06 -20.07 -14.80
N VAL A 29 12.01 -19.63 -14.14
CA VAL A 29 10.96 -18.77 -14.69
C VAL A 29 11.30 -17.28 -14.56
N ALA A 30 12.40 -16.92 -13.92
CA ALA A 30 12.87 -15.53 -13.80
C ALA A 30 13.18 -14.83 -15.16
N GLY A 31 13.26 -15.58 -16.27
CA GLY A 31 13.38 -15.03 -17.62
C GLY A 31 12.07 -14.52 -18.24
N GLN A 32 10.91 -14.71 -17.60
CA GLN A 32 9.61 -14.27 -18.12
C GLN A 32 9.22 -12.88 -17.58
N PHE A 33 10.11 -11.95 -17.73
CA PHE A 33 10.04 -10.56 -17.26
C PHE A 33 8.80 -9.78 -17.76
N TRP A 34 8.27 -10.13 -18.91
CA TRP A 34 7.22 -9.35 -19.59
C TRP A 34 5.87 -9.46 -18.92
N ASP A 35 5.49 -10.63 -18.43
CA ASP A 35 4.11 -10.85 -17.95
C ASP A 35 3.88 -10.23 -16.55
N LEU A 36 4.84 -10.35 -15.65
CA LEU A 36 4.75 -9.81 -14.28
C LEU A 36 4.96 -8.29 -14.22
N GLY A 37 5.88 -7.75 -15.01
CA GLY A 37 6.17 -6.32 -15.05
C GLY A 37 5.02 -5.55 -15.68
N LEU A 38 4.53 -6.00 -16.82
CA LEU A 38 3.46 -5.33 -17.56
C LEU A 38 2.12 -5.39 -16.82
N SER A 39 1.76 -6.52 -16.21
CA SER A 39 0.52 -6.64 -15.43
C SER A 39 0.53 -5.73 -14.19
N LYS A 40 1.65 -5.62 -13.48
CA LYS A 40 1.81 -4.69 -12.35
C LYS A 40 1.76 -3.24 -12.81
N TYR A 41 2.43 -2.92 -13.91
CA TYR A 41 2.39 -1.60 -14.53
C TYR A 41 0.96 -1.18 -14.86
N LEU A 42 0.22 -2.03 -15.55
CA LEU A 42 -1.16 -1.74 -15.96
C LEU A 42 -2.13 -1.64 -14.78
N ALA A 43 -1.99 -2.54 -13.80
CA ALA A 43 -2.74 -2.44 -12.55
C ALA A 43 -2.44 -1.12 -11.82
N GLY A 44 -1.17 -0.74 -11.75
CA GLY A 44 -0.75 0.54 -11.18
C GLY A 44 -1.31 1.73 -11.94
N VAL A 45 -1.26 1.72 -13.28
CA VAL A 45 -1.86 2.78 -14.13
C VAL A 45 -3.35 2.92 -13.84
N LEU A 46 -4.09 1.81 -13.79
CA LEU A 46 -5.52 1.83 -13.46
C LEU A 46 -5.77 2.38 -12.06
N CYS A 47 -5.04 1.91 -11.05
CA CYS A 47 -5.18 2.39 -9.68
C CYS A 47 -4.91 3.90 -9.58
N VAL A 48 -3.83 4.38 -10.17
CA VAL A 48 -3.47 5.81 -10.16
C VAL A 48 -4.46 6.64 -10.97
N TYR A 49 -4.93 6.13 -12.11
CA TYR A 49 -5.94 6.79 -12.94
C TYR A 49 -7.27 6.95 -12.20
N PHE A 50 -7.77 5.89 -11.58
CA PHE A 50 -9.00 5.98 -10.77
C PHE A 50 -8.81 6.88 -9.55
N LEU A 51 -7.65 6.85 -8.90
CA LEU A 51 -7.32 7.77 -7.82
C LEU A 51 -7.36 9.23 -8.30
N PHE A 52 -6.80 9.53 -9.47
CA PHE A 52 -6.85 10.87 -10.06
C PHE A 52 -8.27 11.33 -10.38
N ILE A 53 -9.08 10.48 -11.01
CA ILE A 53 -10.49 10.79 -11.26
C ILE A 53 -11.20 11.09 -9.95
N PHE A 54 -10.98 10.23 -8.95
CA PHE A 54 -11.60 10.37 -7.65
C PHE A 54 -11.19 11.67 -6.94
N LEU A 55 -9.92 12.03 -6.95
CA LEU A 55 -9.43 13.24 -6.28
C LEU A 55 -9.82 14.52 -7.02
N SER A 56 -9.81 14.52 -8.36
CA SER A 56 -9.99 15.73 -9.18
C SER A 56 -11.41 15.96 -9.67
N GLN A 57 -12.26 14.92 -9.75
CA GLN A 57 -13.56 14.97 -10.43
C GLN A 57 -14.70 14.33 -9.62
N ARG A 58 -14.71 14.51 -8.32
CA ARG A 58 -15.68 13.89 -7.39
C ARG A 58 -17.14 14.14 -7.73
N GLU A 59 -17.47 15.36 -8.15
CA GLU A 59 -18.84 15.71 -8.53
C GLU A 59 -19.29 14.90 -9.75
N GLN A 60 -18.43 14.75 -10.75
CA GLN A 60 -18.72 13.94 -11.92
C GLN A 60 -18.86 12.45 -11.61
N VAL A 61 -18.05 11.94 -10.66
CA VAL A 61 -18.18 10.55 -10.16
C VAL A 61 -19.54 10.35 -9.50
N ARG A 62 -19.99 11.31 -8.69
CA ARG A 62 -21.29 11.26 -8.04
C ARG A 62 -22.45 11.35 -9.04
N GLU A 63 -22.36 12.24 -10.04
CA GLU A 63 -23.34 12.33 -11.12
C GLU A 63 -23.40 11.02 -11.91
N LEU A 64 -22.24 10.42 -12.18
CA LEU A 64 -22.13 9.11 -12.83
C LEU A 64 -22.81 8.02 -12.01
N GLU A 65 -22.60 7.99 -10.70
CA GLU A 65 -23.21 7.02 -9.79
C GLU A 65 -24.75 7.11 -9.84
N ILE A 66 -25.30 8.33 -9.80
CA ILE A 66 -26.74 8.59 -9.92
C ILE A 66 -27.28 8.15 -11.30
N GLN A 67 -26.54 8.44 -12.38
CA GLN A 67 -26.93 8.02 -13.73
C GLN A 67 -26.93 6.48 -13.86
N LEU A 68 -25.91 5.83 -13.28
CA LEU A 68 -25.79 4.37 -13.32
C LEU A 68 -26.90 3.66 -12.54
N GLU A 69 -27.46 4.25 -11.50
CA GLU A 69 -28.59 3.65 -10.77
C GLU A 69 -29.84 3.45 -11.64
N ARG A 70 -30.01 4.29 -12.65
CA ARG A 70 -31.18 4.29 -13.57
C ARG A 70 -31.03 3.33 -14.76
N ILE A 71 -29.83 2.79 -15.02
CA ILE A 71 -29.55 1.97 -16.21
C ILE A 71 -29.59 0.48 -15.79
N PRO A 72 -30.23 -0.46 -16.50
CA PRO A 72 -30.22 -1.89 -16.13
C PRO A 72 -28.84 -2.51 -16.28
N ILE A 73 -28.52 -3.50 -15.43
CA ILE A 73 -27.29 -4.31 -15.54
C ILE A 73 -27.40 -5.17 -16.80
N ARG A 74 -26.32 -5.18 -17.60
CA ARG A 74 -26.30 -5.85 -18.90
C ARG A 74 -25.66 -7.24 -18.78
N TRP A 75 -26.40 -8.20 -18.25
CA TRP A 75 -25.93 -9.57 -17.95
C TRP A 75 -25.31 -10.31 -19.15
N VAL A 76 -25.61 -9.90 -20.39
CA VAL A 76 -24.99 -10.44 -21.59
C VAL A 76 -23.46 -10.31 -21.57
N PHE A 77 -22.93 -9.24 -20.93
CA PHE A 77 -21.48 -9.07 -20.80
C PHE A 77 -20.86 -10.03 -19.78
N LEU A 78 -21.59 -10.47 -18.76
CA LEU A 78 -21.12 -11.51 -17.86
C LEU A 78 -21.03 -12.85 -18.61
N ALA A 79 -22.05 -13.17 -19.42
CA ALA A 79 -22.04 -14.38 -20.25
C ALA A 79 -20.89 -14.39 -21.27
N ALA A 80 -20.52 -13.22 -21.82
CA ALA A 80 -19.39 -13.08 -22.73
C ALA A 80 -18.02 -13.09 -22.00
N GLN A 81 -17.98 -12.56 -20.78
CA GLN A 81 -16.76 -12.43 -20.00
C GLN A 81 -16.27 -13.76 -19.42
N LEU A 82 -17.18 -14.63 -18.98
CA LEU A 82 -16.86 -15.91 -18.37
C LEU A 82 -15.99 -16.82 -19.26
N PRO A 83 -16.32 -17.04 -20.56
CA PRO A 83 -15.45 -17.79 -21.47
C PRO A 83 -14.05 -17.17 -21.63
N VAL A 84 -13.97 -15.83 -21.72
CA VAL A 84 -12.68 -15.13 -21.84
C VAL A 84 -11.84 -15.33 -20.57
N TYR A 85 -12.47 -15.25 -19.40
CA TYR A 85 -11.81 -15.56 -18.15
C TYR A 85 -11.27 -17.00 -18.08
N LEU A 86 -12.05 -17.99 -18.52
CA LEU A 86 -11.61 -19.39 -18.60
C LEU A 86 -10.40 -19.56 -19.51
N ILE A 87 -10.33 -18.79 -20.62
CA ILE A 87 -9.15 -18.76 -21.49
C ILE A 87 -7.95 -18.17 -20.73
N VAL A 88 -8.12 -17.05 -20.00
CA VAL A 88 -7.06 -16.45 -19.17
C VAL A 88 -6.57 -17.45 -18.11
N PHE A 89 -7.48 -18.15 -17.46
CA PHE A 89 -7.17 -19.17 -16.47
C PHE A 89 -6.37 -20.34 -17.08
N TRP A 90 -6.82 -20.88 -18.20
CA TRP A 90 -6.15 -21.96 -18.92
C TRP A 90 -4.75 -21.56 -19.41
N LEU A 91 -4.60 -20.38 -20.03
CA LEU A 91 -3.32 -19.86 -20.46
C LEU A 91 -2.37 -19.60 -19.26
N SER A 92 -2.93 -19.23 -18.10
CA SER A 92 -2.15 -19.10 -16.87
C SER A 92 -1.57 -20.44 -16.41
N GLY A 93 -2.31 -21.54 -16.55
CA GLY A 93 -1.80 -22.88 -16.30
C GLY A 93 -0.63 -23.25 -17.20
N ILE A 94 -0.68 -22.91 -18.49
CA ILE A 94 0.46 -23.17 -19.42
C ILE A 94 1.70 -22.35 -19.01
N LEU A 95 1.52 -21.11 -18.57
CA LEU A 95 2.64 -20.23 -18.22
C LEU A 95 3.28 -20.55 -16.87
N HIS A 96 2.48 -20.95 -15.88
CA HIS A 96 2.94 -21.02 -14.49
C HIS A 96 3.11 -22.46 -13.98
N ASP A 97 2.55 -23.45 -14.66
CA ASP A 97 2.72 -24.87 -14.32
C ASP A 97 3.91 -25.45 -15.13
N PRO A 98 5.04 -25.81 -14.47
CA PRO A 98 6.19 -26.40 -15.14
C PRO A 98 5.88 -27.76 -15.78
N ASP A 99 4.94 -28.50 -15.20
CA ASP A 99 4.56 -29.85 -15.60
C ASP A 99 3.47 -29.88 -16.66
N ASN A 100 3.04 -28.71 -17.14
CA ASN A 100 1.99 -28.62 -18.16
C ASN A 100 2.51 -29.18 -19.51
N PRO A 101 1.87 -30.23 -20.08
CA PRO A 101 2.35 -30.89 -21.28
C PRO A 101 2.39 -29.99 -22.52
N LEU A 102 1.55 -28.95 -22.57
CA LEU A 102 1.51 -28.01 -23.70
C LEU A 102 2.66 -27.00 -23.67
N ARG A 103 3.31 -26.83 -22.54
CA ARG A 103 4.35 -25.82 -22.36
C ARG A 103 5.55 -26.01 -23.32
N ALA A 104 5.92 -27.24 -23.61
CA ALA A 104 7.02 -27.56 -24.51
C ALA A 104 6.66 -27.37 -26.01
N SER A 105 5.37 -27.39 -26.34
CA SER A 105 4.89 -27.34 -27.73
C SER A 105 4.47 -25.93 -28.20
N VAL A 106 4.45 -24.94 -27.30
CA VAL A 106 3.95 -23.59 -27.60
C VAL A 106 5.00 -22.52 -27.38
N SER A 107 4.88 -21.40 -28.11
CA SER A 107 5.69 -20.20 -27.87
C SER A 107 5.19 -19.49 -26.60
N LEU A 108 5.96 -19.56 -25.51
CA LEU A 108 5.60 -18.92 -24.25
C LEU A 108 5.38 -17.38 -24.37
N PRO A 109 6.17 -16.63 -25.16
CA PRO A 109 5.86 -15.21 -25.39
C PRO A 109 4.51 -14.98 -26.07
N ALA A 110 4.13 -15.84 -27.03
CA ALA A 110 2.84 -15.74 -27.69
C ALA A 110 1.69 -16.06 -26.73
N VAL A 111 1.85 -17.08 -25.89
CA VAL A 111 0.89 -17.43 -24.82
C VAL A 111 0.73 -16.27 -23.83
N ALA A 112 1.83 -15.64 -23.40
CA ALA A 112 1.83 -14.51 -22.49
C ALA A 112 1.09 -13.30 -23.10
N LEU A 113 1.37 -12.98 -24.37
CA LEU A 113 0.69 -11.90 -25.09
C LEU A 113 -0.82 -12.19 -25.24
N THR A 114 -1.18 -13.41 -25.62
CA THR A 114 -2.59 -13.82 -25.79
C THR A 114 -3.33 -13.74 -24.46
N ARG A 115 -2.71 -14.21 -23.37
CA ARG A 115 -3.27 -14.09 -22.01
C ARG A 115 -3.47 -12.63 -21.61
N LEU A 116 -2.49 -11.77 -21.90
CA LEU A 116 -2.58 -10.36 -21.61
C LEU A 116 -3.76 -9.70 -22.35
N VAL A 117 -3.89 -9.95 -23.66
CA VAL A 117 -5.00 -9.43 -24.48
C VAL A 117 -6.33 -9.97 -23.97
N ALA A 118 -6.43 -11.27 -23.68
CA ALA A 118 -7.63 -11.87 -23.12
C ALA A 118 -7.99 -11.27 -21.75
N GLY A 119 -7.00 -11.02 -20.89
CA GLY A 119 -7.19 -10.33 -19.62
C GLY A 119 -7.77 -8.92 -19.77
N PHE A 120 -7.28 -8.14 -20.74
CA PHE A 120 -7.86 -6.83 -21.06
C PHE A 120 -9.30 -6.93 -21.54
N VAL A 121 -9.59 -7.91 -22.40
CA VAL A 121 -10.96 -8.14 -22.90
C VAL A 121 -11.87 -8.53 -21.73
N ALA A 122 -11.44 -9.40 -20.81
CA ALA A 122 -12.21 -9.77 -19.64
C ALA A 122 -12.52 -8.57 -18.73
N ILE A 123 -11.52 -7.74 -18.43
CA ILE A 123 -11.69 -6.51 -17.63
C ILE A 123 -12.64 -5.52 -18.34
N PHE A 124 -12.49 -5.36 -19.65
CA PHE A 124 -13.36 -4.49 -20.44
C PHE A 124 -14.82 -4.97 -20.43
N LEU A 125 -15.05 -6.28 -20.59
CA LEU A 125 -16.38 -6.87 -20.54
C LEU A 125 -17.00 -6.73 -19.13
N ALA A 126 -16.22 -6.95 -18.06
CA ALA A 126 -16.65 -6.69 -16.68
C ALA A 126 -17.00 -5.20 -16.48
N GLY A 127 -16.24 -4.30 -17.09
CA GLY A 127 -16.57 -2.88 -17.13
C GLY A 127 -17.89 -2.58 -17.87
N CYS A 128 -18.15 -3.26 -18.99
CA CYS A 128 -19.37 -3.10 -19.78
C CYS A 128 -20.63 -3.65 -19.10
N LEU A 129 -20.46 -4.64 -18.23
CA LEU A 129 -21.54 -5.15 -17.37
C LEU A 129 -22.11 -4.04 -16.47
N VAL A 130 -21.22 -3.22 -15.92
CA VAL A 130 -21.53 -2.22 -14.88
C VAL A 130 -21.77 -0.83 -15.47
N VAL A 131 -20.95 -0.44 -16.43
CA VAL A 131 -20.96 0.90 -17.06
C VAL A 131 -21.11 0.75 -18.57
N PRO A 132 -22.14 1.36 -19.18
CA PRO A 132 -22.28 1.35 -20.65
C PRO A 132 -21.05 1.91 -21.36
N THR A 133 -20.67 1.30 -22.49
CA THR A 133 -19.49 1.69 -23.29
C THR A 133 -19.45 3.17 -23.65
N ARG A 134 -20.63 3.75 -23.97
CA ARG A 134 -20.77 5.18 -24.28
C ARG A 134 -20.34 6.07 -23.12
N ILE A 135 -20.67 5.67 -21.90
CA ILE A 135 -20.29 6.42 -20.68
C ILE A 135 -18.79 6.23 -20.42
N GLN A 136 -18.27 5.01 -20.56
CA GLN A 136 -16.83 4.73 -20.43
C GLN A 136 -16.02 5.58 -21.42
N TRP A 137 -16.44 5.63 -22.67
CA TRP A 137 -15.77 6.42 -23.70
C TRP A 137 -15.81 7.92 -23.43
N ASN A 138 -16.96 8.45 -23.00
CA ASN A 138 -17.09 9.85 -22.62
C ASN A 138 -16.21 10.20 -21.41
N LEU A 139 -16.14 9.31 -20.42
CA LEU A 139 -15.26 9.48 -19.28
C LEU A 139 -13.80 9.50 -19.73
N LEU A 140 -13.37 8.52 -20.51
CA LEU A 140 -12.00 8.44 -21.02
C LEU A 140 -11.63 9.68 -21.85
N ARG A 141 -12.52 10.14 -22.75
CA ARG A 141 -12.29 11.37 -23.53
C ARG A 141 -12.14 12.61 -22.66
N ARG A 142 -12.88 12.71 -21.55
CA ARG A 142 -12.79 13.86 -20.64
C ARG A 142 -11.56 13.78 -19.72
N THR A 143 -11.06 12.59 -19.48
CA THR A 143 -9.99 12.32 -18.51
C THR A 143 -8.73 11.74 -19.15
N TYR A 144 -8.59 11.76 -20.48
CA TYR A 144 -7.43 11.19 -21.18
C TYR A 144 -6.10 11.73 -20.68
N GLY A 145 -6.04 13.02 -20.32
CA GLY A 145 -4.84 13.63 -19.74
C GLY A 145 -4.45 13.01 -18.39
N LEU A 146 -5.44 12.59 -17.58
CA LEU A 146 -5.19 11.87 -16.34
C LEU A 146 -4.72 10.44 -16.60
N ALA A 147 -5.27 9.78 -17.63
CA ALA A 147 -4.83 8.45 -18.04
C ALA A 147 -3.38 8.49 -18.53
N LEU A 148 -3.03 9.48 -19.37
CA LEU A 148 -1.65 9.69 -19.84
C LEU A 148 -0.70 9.96 -18.67
N LEU A 149 -1.07 10.85 -17.75
CA LEU A 149 -0.26 11.16 -16.58
C LEU A 149 -0.05 9.92 -15.69
N SER A 150 -1.10 9.11 -15.50
CA SER A 150 -1.00 7.86 -14.74
C SER A 150 -0.04 6.88 -15.41
N SER A 151 -0.10 6.78 -16.75
CA SER A 151 0.79 5.94 -17.54
C SER A 151 2.25 6.40 -17.43
N VAL A 152 2.50 7.72 -17.49
CA VAL A 152 3.84 8.29 -17.30
C VAL A 152 4.34 8.06 -15.88
N ALA A 153 3.53 8.33 -14.86
CA ALA A 153 3.91 8.14 -13.46
C ALA A 153 4.28 6.68 -13.17
N MET A 154 3.47 5.74 -13.66
CA MET A 154 3.75 4.32 -13.48
C MET A 154 4.89 3.82 -14.37
N GLY A 155 5.08 4.40 -15.55
CA GLY A 155 6.24 4.14 -16.41
C GLY A 155 7.56 4.53 -15.75
N VAL A 156 7.56 5.61 -14.96
CA VAL A 156 8.72 6.00 -14.14
C VAL A 156 8.96 4.99 -13.01
N VAL A 157 7.90 4.54 -12.33
CA VAL A 157 8.01 3.58 -11.19
C VAL A 157 8.43 2.19 -11.67
N PHE A 158 7.89 1.73 -12.80
CA PHE A 158 8.19 0.42 -13.39
C PHE A 158 9.16 0.52 -14.58
N ALA A 159 10.05 1.53 -14.57
CA ALA A 159 11.05 1.69 -15.61
C ALA A 159 11.82 0.39 -15.86
N PRO A 160 12.10 0.04 -17.13
CA PRO A 160 12.88 -1.15 -17.46
C PRO A 160 14.19 -1.20 -16.68
N GLN A 161 14.64 -2.39 -16.31
CA GLN A 161 15.85 -2.56 -15.52
C GLN A 161 17.09 -1.95 -16.21
N SER A 162 17.14 -2.02 -17.54
CA SER A 162 18.19 -1.37 -18.33
C SER A 162 18.28 0.15 -18.14
N TRP A 163 17.14 0.82 -17.94
CA TRP A 163 17.09 2.26 -17.63
C TRP A 163 17.52 2.54 -16.19
N ASN A 164 17.11 1.69 -15.27
CA ASN A 164 17.54 1.77 -13.87
C ASN A 164 19.05 1.56 -13.78
N ASP A 165 19.60 0.59 -14.51
CA ASP A 165 21.04 0.32 -14.55
C ASP A 165 21.83 1.49 -15.17
N TRP A 166 21.27 2.14 -16.20
CA TRP A 166 21.88 3.33 -16.78
C TRP A 166 21.87 4.51 -15.80
N LEU A 167 20.71 4.81 -15.22
CA LEU A 167 20.57 5.86 -14.21
C LEU A 167 21.47 5.59 -13.00
N TRP A 168 21.57 4.34 -12.58
CA TRP A 168 22.45 3.93 -11.48
C TRP A 168 23.91 4.17 -11.81
N ARG A 169 24.40 3.76 -13.00
CA ARG A 169 25.78 4.00 -13.41
C ARG A 169 26.14 5.48 -13.44
N VAL A 170 25.22 6.34 -13.90
CA VAL A 170 25.41 7.79 -13.90
C VAL A 170 25.42 8.35 -12.47
N SER A 171 24.54 7.88 -11.59
CA SER A 171 24.43 8.40 -10.22
C SER A 171 25.44 7.79 -9.25
N GLN A 172 25.94 6.57 -9.48
CA GLN A 172 26.83 5.84 -8.58
C GLN A 172 28.09 6.63 -8.23
N LYS A 173 28.77 7.18 -9.23
CA LYS A 173 29.99 7.98 -9.02
C LYS A 173 29.72 9.20 -8.13
N THR A 174 28.64 9.90 -8.40
CA THR A 174 28.26 11.09 -7.64
C THR A 174 27.86 10.71 -6.21
N THR A 175 27.04 9.68 -6.04
CA THR A 175 26.64 9.16 -4.72
C THR A 175 27.86 8.73 -3.91
N PHE A 176 28.77 7.96 -4.52
CA PHE A 176 30.03 7.53 -3.89
C PHE A 176 30.89 8.72 -3.43
N GLN A 177 31.05 9.74 -4.28
CA GLN A 177 31.83 10.92 -3.95
C GLN A 177 31.19 11.71 -2.79
N LEU A 178 29.85 11.92 -2.84
CA LEU A 178 29.13 12.64 -1.78
C LEU A 178 29.17 11.87 -0.45
N VAL A 179 29.02 10.56 -0.47
CA VAL A 179 29.13 9.71 0.73
C VAL A 179 30.53 9.80 1.31
N THR A 180 31.57 9.69 0.46
CA THR A 180 32.97 9.77 0.89
C THR A 180 33.29 11.15 1.50
N LEU A 181 32.81 12.22 0.85
CA LEU A 181 32.99 13.59 1.33
C LEU A 181 32.31 13.79 2.68
N LEU A 182 31.05 13.39 2.78
CA LEU A 182 30.26 13.58 4.00
C LEU A 182 30.80 12.70 5.15
N LEU A 183 31.23 11.47 4.87
CA LEU A 183 31.81 10.57 5.88
C LEU A 183 33.10 11.13 6.48
N ARG A 184 33.93 11.82 5.68
CA ARG A 184 35.16 12.51 6.16
C ARG A 184 34.89 13.63 7.17
N ALA A 185 33.68 14.19 7.18
CA ALA A 185 33.30 15.17 8.20
C ALA A 185 33.07 14.53 9.58
N PHE A 186 32.80 13.23 9.65
CA PHE A 186 32.51 12.51 10.90
C PHE A 186 33.69 11.62 11.36
N THR A 187 34.56 11.17 10.45
CA THR A 187 35.70 10.31 10.78
C THR A 187 36.90 10.60 9.91
N ARG A 188 38.09 10.50 10.51
CA ARG A 188 39.38 10.68 9.79
C ARG A 188 39.82 9.42 9.04
N ASN A 189 39.38 8.24 9.48
CA ASN A 189 39.81 6.97 8.94
C ASN A 189 38.81 6.44 7.90
N VAL A 190 38.70 7.15 6.77
CA VAL A 190 37.82 6.73 5.66
C VAL A 190 38.59 5.85 4.68
N ILE A 191 38.11 4.64 4.50
CA ILE A 191 38.54 3.73 3.44
C ILE A 191 37.61 3.92 2.26
N SER A 192 38.16 4.16 1.06
CA SER A 192 37.37 4.32 -0.16
C SER A 192 38.05 3.64 -1.34
N ASN A 193 37.33 2.74 -2.00
CA ASN A 193 37.73 2.08 -3.25
C ASN A 193 36.75 2.45 -4.37
N PRO A 194 37.09 3.43 -5.23
CA PRO A 194 36.20 3.87 -6.31
C PRO A 194 35.94 2.78 -7.37
N ALA A 195 36.87 1.84 -7.57
CA ALA A 195 36.74 0.79 -8.58
C ALA A 195 35.62 -0.20 -8.23
N GLU A 196 35.47 -0.51 -6.95
CA GLU A 196 34.44 -1.42 -6.42
C GLU A 196 33.23 -0.68 -5.81
N ALA A 197 33.27 0.67 -5.83
CA ALA A 197 32.31 1.53 -5.16
C ALA A 197 32.11 1.18 -3.67
N VAL A 198 33.19 0.82 -2.98
CA VAL A 198 33.22 0.49 -1.56
C VAL A 198 33.72 1.67 -0.75
N VAL A 199 32.99 2.06 0.28
CA VAL A 199 33.32 3.15 1.19
C VAL A 199 32.96 2.78 2.63
N GLY A 200 33.77 3.23 3.59
CA GLY A 200 33.49 2.99 5.01
C GLY A 200 34.65 3.34 5.91
N THR A 201 34.69 2.66 7.05
CA THR A 201 35.73 2.74 8.06
C THR A 201 36.44 1.37 8.19
N PRO A 202 37.56 1.26 8.92
CA PRO A 202 38.20 -0.02 9.15
C PRO A 202 37.28 -1.09 9.77
N ASN A 203 36.27 -0.66 10.52
CA ASN A 203 35.35 -1.55 11.23
C ASN A 203 34.11 -1.95 10.41
N PHE A 204 33.77 -1.15 9.38
CA PHE A 204 32.58 -1.41 8.57
C PHE A 204 32.71 -0.79 7.18
N LEU A 205 32.56 -1.62 6.16
CA LEU A 205 32.60 -1.23 4.75
C LEU A 205 31.23 -1.46 4.13
N ALA A 206 30.79 -0.52 3.31
CA ALA A 206 29.54 -0.60 2.55
C ALA A 206 29.82 -0.44 1.05
N GLN A 207 29.24 -1.29 0.23
CA GLN A 207 29.24 -1.13 -1.21
C GLN A 207 28.03 -0.29 -1.64
N VAL A 208 28.29 0.76 -2.43
CA VAL A 208 27.22 1.60 -3.02
C VAL A 208 26.63 0.82 -4.21
N GLY A 209 25.70 -0.07 -3.89
CA GLY A 209 24.98 -0.90 -4.86
C GLY A 209 23.70 -0.25 -5.41
N VAL A 210 22.96 -0.99 -6.26
CA VAL A 210 21.70 -0.52 -6.88
C VAL A 210 20.70 -0.03 -5.83
N ALA A 211 20.51 -0.78 -4.75
CA ALA A 211 19.62 -0.40 -3.65
C ALA A 211 20.05 0.87 -2.90
N CYS A 212 21.30 1.31 -3.05
CA CYS A 212 21.86 2.51 -2.43
C CYS A 212 22.00 3.69 -3.39
N SER A 213 21.65 3.52 -4.68
CA SER A 213 21.87 4.54 -5.72
C SER A 213 21.01 5.79 -5.55
N GLY A 214 19.91 5.72 -4.81
CA GLY A 214 18.93 6.79 -4.68
C GLY A 214 17.99 6.94 -5.89
N VAL A 215 18.18 6.14 -6.95
CA VAL A 215 17.36 6.20 -8.18
C VAL A 215 15.90 5.85 -7.88
N GLU A 216 15.63 4.79 -7.10
CA GLU A 216 14.27 4.41 -6.71
C GLU A 216 13.56 5.53 -5.95
N GLY A 217 14.25 6.17 -5.01
CA GLY A 217 13.72 7.32 -4.28
C GLY A 217 13.40 8.50 -5.21
N ALA A 218 14.29 8.80 -6.17
CA ALA A 218 14.08 9.85 -7.16
C ALA A 218 12.87 9.57 -8.05
N GLN A 219 12.68 8.32 -8.49
CA GLN A 219 11.53 7.88 -9.28
C GLN A 219 10.22 8.02 -8.49
N LEU A 220 10.21 7.57 -7.23
CA LEU A 220 9.05 7.72 -6.34
C LEU A 220 8.72 9.19 -6.10
N MET A 221 9.73 10.04 -5.87
CA MET A 221 9.52 11.47 -5.67
C MET A 221 9.01 12.16 -6.92
N LEU A 222 9.50 11.76 -8.11
CA LEU A 222 9.00 12.26 -9.40
C LEU A 222 7.52 11.87 -9.59
N ALA A 223 7.19 10.59 -9.39
CA ALA A 223 5.81 10.09 -9.50
C ALA A 223 4.88 10.80 -8.51
N PHE A 224 5.29 10.93 -7.25
CA PHE A 224 4.56 11.65 -6.22
C PHE A 224 4.35 13.12 -6.59
N SER A 225 5.40 13.82 -6.99
CA SER A 225 5.34 15.24 -7.33
C SER A 225 4.41 15.51 -8.49
N LEU A 226 4.50 14.73 -9.58
CA LEU A 226 3.62 14.85 -10.74
C LEU A 226 2.16 14.57 -10.35
N THR A 227 1.94 13.55 -9.53
CA THR A 227 0.62 13.19 -9.00
C THR A 227 0.02 14.32 -8.16
N TYR A 228 0.81 14.87 -7.23
CA TYR A 228 0.38 15.98 -6.38
C TYR A 228 0.04 17.23 -7.19
N LEU A 229 0.93 17.65 -8.08
CA LEU A 229 0.72 18.85 -8.91
C LEU A 229 -0.50 18.72 -9.83
N ALA A 230 -0.76 17.51 -10.35
CA ALA A 230 -1.97 17.26 -11.15
C ALA A 230 -3.24 17.26 -10.31
N ALA A 231 -3.23 16.59 -9.16
CA ALA A 231 -4.38 16.51 -8.25
C ALA A 231 -4.78 17.88 -7.69
N PHE A 232 -3.78 18.70 -7.35
CA PHE A 232 -3.96 20.03 -6.73
C PHE A 232 -3.65 21.18 -7.69
N ARG A 233 -3.77 20.96 -9.02
CA ARG A 233 -3.42 21.95 -10.04
C ARG A 233 -4.11 23.32 -9.87
N LYS A 234 -5.31 23.34 -9.30
CA LYS A 234 -6.07 24.58 -9.03
C LYS A 234 -5.55 25.36 -7.82
N GLU A 235 -4.80 24.69 -6.95
CA GLU A 235 -4.21 25.26 -5.73
C GLU A 235 -2.75 25.73 -5.94
N CYS A 236 -2.11 25.24 -7.02
CA CYS A 236 -0.72 25.49 -7.35
C CYS A 236 -0.58 26.58 -8.43
N ARG A 237 0.43 27.45 -8.28
CA ARG A 237 0.77 28.50 -9.26
C ARG A 237 1.76 27.96 -10.29
N PHE A 238 1.27 27.70 -11.52
CA PHE A 238 2.14 27.30 -12.62
C PHE A 238 2.69 28.53 -13.37
N PRO A 239 3.94 28.46 -13.92
CA PRO A 239 4.84 27.30 -13.96
C PRO A 239 5.70 27.09 -12.69
N HIS A 240 5.68 28.02 -11.73
CA HIS A 240 6.58 28.01 -10.58
C HIS A 240 6.49 26.72 -9.74
N ALA A 241 5.31 26.13 -9.63
CA ALA A 241 5.11 24.87 -8.90
C ALA A 241 5.94 23.70 -9.46
N PHE A 242 6.34 23.73 -10.74
CA PHE A 242 7.23 22.71 -11.31
C PHE A 242 8.63 22.72 -10.70
N LEU A 243 9.09 23.83 -10.11
CA LEU A 243 10.39 23.90 -9.41
C LEU A 243 10.45 22.95 -8.20
N LEU A 244 9.30 22.61 -7.63
CA LEU A 244 9.23 21.65 -6.52
C LEU A 244 9.67 20.25 -6.93
N VAL A 245 9.52 19.87 -8.20
CA VAL A 245 9.87 18.53 -8.68
C VAL A 245 11.38 18.28 -8.57
N PRO A 246 12.25 19.06 -9.24
CA PRO A 246 13.69 18.88 -9.10
C PRO A 246 14.19 19.16 -7.68
N ALA A 247 13.58 20.09 -6.95
CA ALA A 247 13.94 20.37 -5.56
C ALA A 247 13.66 19.16 -4.66
N GLY A 248 12.48 18.54 -4.77
CA GLY A 248 12.13 17.33 -4.00
C GLY A 248 13.04 16.15 -4.32
N ILE A 249 13.37 15.94 -5.60
CA ILE A 249 14.31 14.90 -6.04
C ILE A 249 15.70 15.16 -5.45
N ALA A 250 16.21 16.39 -5.52
CA ALA A 250 17.54 16.74 -5.00
C ALA A 250 17.62 16.55 -3.48
N VAL A 251 16.59 16.98 -2.73
CA VAL A 251 16.53 16.80 -1.28
C VAL A 251 16.50 15.32 -0.92
N LEU A 252 15.71 14.51 -1.62
CA LEU A 252 15.63 13.08 -1.35
C LEU A 252 16.93 12.34 -1.71
N TYR A 253 17.59 12.75 -2.79
CA TYR A 253 18.90 12.22 -3.19
C TYR A 253 19.98 12.54 -2.13
N PHE A 254 19.96 13.77 -1.60
CA PHE A 254 20.85 14.15 -0.49
C PHE A 254 20.52 13.36 0.80
N ALA A 255 19.25 13.20 1.13
CA ALA A 255 18.81 12.38 2.27
C ALA A 255 19.26 10.92 2.13
N ASN A 256 19.27 10.36 0.92
CA ASN A 256 19.85 9.04 0.65
C ASN A 256 21.35 8.99 0.94
N THR A 257 22.09 10.04 0.57
CA THR A 257 23.53 10.16 0.91
C THR A 257 23.75 10.16 2.42
N VAL A 258 22.97 10.96 3.15
CA VAL A 258 23.00 11.01 4.63
C VAL A 258 22.67 9.64 5.23
N ARG A 259 21.67 8.94 4.67
CA ARG A 259 21.31 7.57 5.09
C ARG A 259 22.50 6.60 4.97
N ILE A 260 23.23 6.60 3.85
CA ILE A 260 24.39 5.72 3.65
C ILE A 260 25.50 6.05 4.66
N VAL A 261 25.77 7.33 4.91
CA VAL A 261 26.75 7.74 5.91
C VAL A 261 26.34 7.28 7.31
N ALA A 262 25.09 7.48 7.69
CA ALA A 262 24.56 7.03 8.98
C ALA A 262 24.65 5.50 9.14
N LEU A 263 24.34 4.74 8.08
CA LEU A 263 24.48 3.29 8.03
C LEU A 263 25.92 2.86 8.31
N ILE A 264 26.90 3.50 7.67
CA ILE A 264 28.32 3.22 7.88
C ILE A 264 28.73 3.55 9.32
N LEU A 265 28.30 4.68 9.86
CA LEU A 265 28.62 5.08 11.23
C LEU A 265 28.00 4.14 12.27
N ILE A 266 26.74 3.71 12.09
CA ILE A 266 26.07 2.74 12.96
C ILE A 266 26.79 1.39 12.93
N GLY A 267 27.13 0.91 11.71
CA GLY A 267 27.91 -0.33 11.55
C GLY A 267 29.28 -0.25 12.20
N SER A 268 29.96 0.90 12.05
CA SER A 268 31.29 1.16 12.63
C SER A 268 31.26 1.27 14.16
N ALA A 269 30.14 1.68 14.74
CA ALA A 269 29.91 1.75 16.19
C ALA A 269 29.62 0.39 16.84
N GLY A 270 29.71 -0.71 16.09
CA GLY A 270 29.52 -2.07 16.61
C GLY A 270 28.11 -2.63 16.46
N ALA A 271 27.25 -1.98 15.67
CA ALA A 271 25.87 -2.43 15.42
C ALA A 271 25.60 -2.77 13.93
N PRO A 272 26.39 -3.67 13.28
CA PRO A 272 26.22 -3.98 11.87
C PRO A 272 24.85 -4.61 11.54
N GLY A 273 24.29 -5.39 12.45
CA GLY A 273 22.96 -5.97 12.29
C GLY A 273 21.86 -4.91 12.20
N ILE A 274 21.91 -3.87 13.02
CA ILE A 274 20.96 -2.74 12.95
C ILE A 274 21.16 -1.96 11.64
N ALA A 275 22.41 -1.70 11.26
CA ALA A 275 22.73 -0.97 10.04
C ALA A 275 22.13 -1.65 8.80
N VAL A 276 22.32 -2.97 8.66
CA VAL A 276 21.92 -3.71 7.45
C VAL A 276 20.45 -4.13 7.49
N ALA A 277 19.98 -4.72 8.60
CA ALA A 277 18.63 -5.31 8.67
C ALA A 277 17.52 -4.27 8.89
N GLY A 278 17.75 -3.26 9.75
CA GLY A 278 16.72 -2.29 10.12
C GLY A 278 16.84 -0.97 9.37
N PHE A 279 17.97 -0.30 9.58
CA PHE A 279 18.15 1.07 9.12
C PHE A 279 18.20 1.20 7.60
N HIS A 280 18.75 0.20 6.90
CA HIS A 280 18.90 0.25 5.45
C HIS A 280 17.57 0.41 4.71
N SER A 281 16.53 -0.33 5.06
CA SER A 281 15.23 -0.27 4.38
C SER A 281 14.32 0.83 4.92
N GLU A 282 14.20 0.93 6.25
CA GLU A 282 13.20 1.81 6.87
C GLU A 282 13.56 3.30 6.80
N ALA A 283 14.84 3.64 6.90
CA ALA A 283 15.29 5.03 6.79
C ALA A 283 14.99 5.64 5.41
N GLY A 284 15.00 4.83 4.32
CA GLY A 284 14.62 5.27 2.99
C GLY A 284 13.14 5.69 2.92
N TRP A 285 12.25 4.90 3.49
CA TRP A 285 10.81 5.21 3.56
C TRP A 285 10.54 6.44 4.43
N LEU A 286 11.20 6.56 5.59
CA LEU A 286 11.07 7.72 6.47
C LEU A 286 11.53 9.00 5.77
N ALA A 287 12.67 8.95 5.08
CA ALA A 287 13.17 10.09 4.31
C ALA A 287 12.20 10.50 3.20
N PHE A 288 11.67 9.53 2.44
CA PHE A 288 10.67 9.79 1.41
C PHE A 288 9.41 10.45 2.00
N LEU A 289 8.85 9.91 3.07
CA LEU A 289 7.66 10.47 3.72
C LEU A 289 7.91 11.90 4.23
N ALA A 290 9.06 12.14 4.87
CA ALA A 290 9.42 13.46 5.37
C ALA A 290 9.52 14.48 4.23
N VAL A 291 10.19 14.13 3.12
CA VAL A 291 10.33 15.00 1.94
C VAL A 291 8.98 15.21 1.25
N ALA A 292 8.15 14.16 1.09
CA ALA A 292 6.83 14.27 0.50
C ALA A 292 5.88 15.16 1.32
N LEU A 293 5.89 15.03 2.65
CA LEU A 293 5.12 15.90 3.53
C LEU A 293 5.63 17.35 3.47
N SER A 294 6.94 17.56 3.49
CA SER A 294 7.54 18.89 3.33
C SER A 294 7.17 19.52 2.00
N PHE A 295 7.17 18.74 0.92
CA PHE A 295 6.70 19.17 -0.40
C PHE A 295 5.24 19.66 -0.34
N CYS A 296 4.34 18.92 0.30
CA CYS A 296 2.94 19.33 0.47
C CYS A 296 2.82 20.65 1.25
N VAL A 297 3.59 20.79 2.32
CA VAL A 297 3.60 22.02 3.15
C VAL A 297 4.12 23.20 2.35
N VAL A 298 5.26 23.05 1.67
CA VAL A 298 5.88 24.12 0.85
C VAL A 298 4.95 24.53 -0.29
N ALA A 299 4.36 23.57 -1.00
CA ALA A 299 3.42 23.85 -2.11
C ALA A 299 2.20 24.68 -1.67
N ARG A 300 1.75 24.53 -0.42
CA ARG A 300 0.57 25.21 0.12
C ARG A 300 0.87 26.54 0.81
N HIS A 301 2.04 26.68 1.41
CA HIS A 301 2.35 27.85 2.27
C HIS A 301 3.28 28.86 1.62
N VAL A 302 4.08 28.47 0.61
CA VAL A 302 4.98 29.41 -0.06
C VAL A 302 4.19 30.28 -1.05
N PRO A 303 4.15 31.62 -0.86
CA PRO A 303 3.30 32.53 -1.66
C PRO A 303 3.55 32.44 -3.18
N GLY A 304 4.80 32.22 -3.59
CA GLY A 304 5.17 32.12 -5.01
C GLY A 304 4.71 30.80 -5.69
N LEU A 305 4.34 29.77 -4.92
CA LEU A 305 3.96 28.45 -5.41
C LEU A 305 2.45 28.19 -5.31
N ARG A 306 1.77 28.96 -4.46
CA ARG A 306 0.32 28.89 -4.25
C ARG A 306 -0.43 29.78 -5.24
N ALA A 307 -1.56 29.31 -5.77
CA ALA A 307 -2.46 30.13 -6.59
C ALA A 307 -3.21 31.15 -5.71
N GLU A 308 -3.31 32.42 -6.16
CA GLU A 308 -3.92 33.52 -5.42
C GLU A 308 -5.41 33.28 -5.07
N ARG A 309 -6.10 32.46 -5.87
CA ARG A 309 -7.51 32.08 -5.64
C ARG A 309 -7.72 30.98 -4.59
N ALA A 310 -6.66 30.37 -4.08
CA ALA A 310 -6.78 29.45 -2.96
C ALA A 310 -7.02 30.30 -1.70
N THR A 311 -8.29 30.63 -1.46
CA THR A 311 -8.73 31.35 -0.27
C THR A 311 -8.07 30.78 0.97
N ALA A 312 -7.53 31.63 1.79
CA ALA A 312 -7.04 31.26 3.10
C ALA A 312 -8.14 30.48 3.81
N VAL A 313 -7.87 29.22 4.11
CA VAL A 313 -8.68 28.49 5.08
C VAL A 313 -8.51 29.27 6.38
N SER A 314 -9.50 30.08 6.69
CA SER A 314 -9.55 30.96 7.85
C SER A 314 -9.53 30.10 9.11
N GLY A 315 -8.49 30.27 9.92
CA GLY A 315 -8.37 29.75 11.27
C GLY A 315 -7.81 28.31 11.37
N PRO A 316 -7.38 27.91 12.56
CA PRO A 316 -7.12 26.52 12.89
C PRO A 316 -8.48 25.81 12.99
N ALA A 317 -9.10 25.49 11.85
CA ALA A 317 -10.23 24.58 11.83
C ALA A 317 -9.72 23.28 12.45
N GLU A 318 -10.33 22.85 13.54
CA GLU A 318 -10.12 21.53 14.10
C GLU A 318 -10.19 20.54 12.95
N ASN A 319 -9.07 19.89 12.64
CA ASN A 319 -9.02 18.98 11.51
C ASN A 319 -9.40 17.57 12.01
N PRO A 320 -10.66 17.18 11.85
CA PRO A 320 -11.17 15.91 12.39
C PRO A 320 -10.48 14.70 11.74
N THR A 321 -9.90 14.87 10.55
CA THR A 321 -9.11 13.82 9.87
C THR A 321 -8.01 13.28 10.76
N LEU A 322 -7.31 14.15 11.50
CA LEU A 322 -6.23 13.72 12.39
C LEU A 322 -6.71 12.74 13.46
N SER A 323 -7.88 12.98 14.04
CA SER A 323 -8.43 12.15 15.11
C SER A 323 -8.75 10.72 14.64
N PHE A 324 -9.10 10.56 13.36
CA PHE A 324 -9.39 9.25 12.77
C PHE A 324 -8.15 8.55 12.20
N VAL A 325 -7.18 9.28 11.69
CA VAL A 325 -6.03 8.71 10.95
C VAL A 325 -4.78 8.57 11.83
N LEU A 326 -4.60 9.47 12.79
CA LEU A 326 -3.40 9.50 13.64
C LEU A 326 -3.17 8.20 14.44
N PRO A 327 -4.19 7.54 15.03
CA PRO A 327 -4.01 6.26 15.71
C PRO A 327 -3.36 5.20 14.82
N PHE A 328 -3.82 5.06 13.57
CA PHE A 328 -3.27 4.14 12.59
C PHE A 328 -1.83 4.52 12.18
N LEU A 329 -1.58 5.79 11.87
CA LEU A 329 -0.24 6.27 11.54
C LEU A 329 0.74 6.05 12.70
N THR A 330 0.28 6.10 13.95
CA THR A 330 1.11 5.81 15.12
C THR A 330 1.52 4.35 15.18
N VAL A 331 0.61 3.40 14.87
CA VAL A 331 0.96 1.97 14.77
C VAL A 331 2.04 1.76 13.70
N VAL A 332 1.85 2.34 12.52
CA VAL A 332 2.82 2.25 11.41
C VAL A 332 4.17 2.87 11.82
N LEU A 333 4.15 4.04 12.42
CA LEU A 333 5.37 4.74 12.86
C LEU A 333 6.12 3.93 13.95
N CYS A 334 5.42 3.37 14.92
CA CYS A 334 6.02 2.50 15.94
C CYS A 334 6.71 1.30 15.30
N ARG A 335 6.10 0.67 14.30
CA ARG A 335 6.71 -0.43 13.55
C ARG A 335 7.99 0.01 12.85
N VAL A 336 7.92 1.08 12.08
CA VAL A 336 9.06 1.60 11.31
C VAL A 336 10.21 1.99 12.25
N LEU A 337 9.92 2.73 13.34
CA LEU A 337 10.94 3.13 14.32
C LEU A 337 11.54 1.93 15.05
N ALA A 338 10.73 0.96 15.45
CA ALA A 338 11.21 -0.27 16.09
C ALA A 338 12.16 -1.03 15.16
N THR A 339 11.76 -1.23 13.89
CA THR A 339 12.59 -1.91 12.90
C THR A 339 13.89 -1.14 12.64
N ALA A 340 13.80 0.19 12.46
CA ALA A 340 14.98 1.03 12.21
C ALA A 340 15.97 1.03 13.40
N ALA A 341 15.47 1.06 14.63
CA ALA A 341 16.30 1.16 15.83
C ALA A 341 16.89 -0.19 16.29
N THR A 342 16.18 -1.30 16.05
CA THR A 342 16.54 -2.60 16.63
C THR A 342 16.76 -3.71 15.62
N GLY A 343 16.40 -3.49 14.34
CA GLY A 343 16.30 -4.53 13.32
C GLY A 343 15.09 -5.45 13.49
N GLN A 344 14.27 -5.26 14.53
CA GLN A 344 13.16 -6.16 14.91
C GLN A 344 11.84 -5.40 15.08
N PRO A 345 10.83 -5.59 14.23
CA PRO A 345 9.55 -4.90 14.33
C PRO A 345 8.78 -5.24 15.61
N GLN A 346 9.08 -6.38 16.25
CA GLN A 346 8.36 -6.88 17.44
C GLN A 346 8.43 -5.93 18.65
N TRP A 347 9.42 -5.03 18.71
CA TRP A 347 9.51 -4.00 19.75
C TRP A 347 8.38 -2.97 19.69
N MET A 348 7.71 -2.81 18.54
CA MET A 348 6.58 -1.90 18.41
C MET A 348 5.44 -2.18 19.39
N PHE A 349 5.26 -3.46 19.78
CA PHE A 349 4.14 -3.86 20.63
C PHE A 349 4.19 -3.24 22.03
N PHE A 350 5.37 -2.91 22.55
CA PHE A 350 5.48 -2.18 23.81
C PHE A 350 5.08 -0.71 23.70
N ALA A 351 5.27 -0.08 22.54
CA ALA A 351 5.03 1.34 22.34
C ALA A 351 3.64 1.66 21.74
N ALA A 352 3.18 0.87 20.76
CA ALA A 352 1.97 1.18 20.01
C ALA A 352 0.71 1.20 20.88
N PRO A 353 0.39 0.21 21.75
CA PRO A 353 -0.83 0.24 22.52
C PRO A 353 -0.96 1.45 23.46
N PRO A 354 0.05 1.81 24.28
CA PRO A 354 -0.08 2.98 25.16
C PRO A 354 -0.15 4.30 24.38
N LEU A 355 0.62 4.45 23.30
CA LEU A 355 0.60 5.67 22.50
C LEU A 355 -0.73 5.86 21.77
N VAL A 356 -1.26 4.82 21.15
CA VAL A 356 -2.57 4.85 20.49
C VAL A 356 -3.68 5.10 21.50
N GLY A 357 -3.64 4.43 22.65
CA GLY A 357 -4.60 4.66 23.74
C GLY A 357 -4.58 6.11 24.22
N PHE A 358 -3.39 6.68 24.41
CA PHE A 358 -3.22 8.08 24.78
C PHE A 358 -3.78 9.03 23.71
N LEU A 359 -3.51 8.79 22.43
CA LEU A 359 -4.03 9.61 21.34
C LEU A 359 -5.55 9.54 21.24
N ILE A 360 -6.15 8.37 21.39
CA ILE A 360 -7.60 8.20 21.41
C ILE A 360 -8.19 8.96 22.60
N TRP A 361 -7.59 8.86 23.78
CA TRP A 361 -8.00 9.60 24.95
C TRP A 361 -7.91 11.12 24.75
N LEU A 362 -6.80 11.60 24.17
CA LEU A 362 -6.59 13.03 23.88
C LEU A 362 -7.65 13.55 22.89
N ARG A 363 -7.97 12.75 21.87
CA ARG A 363 -8.90 13.12 20.78
C ARG A 363 -10.32 12.57 20.97
N ARG A 364 -10.68 12.07 22.14
CA ARG A 364 -11.98 11.43 22.40
C ARG A 364 -13.18 12.33 22.11
N ARG A 365 -13.00 13.65 22.18
CA ARG A 365 -14.09 14.63 21.90
C ARG A 365 -14.41 14.72 20.40
N ASP A 366 -13.43 14.44 19.54
CA ASP A 366 -13.59 14.47 18.08
C ASP A 366 -14.15 13.14 17.54
N LEU A 367 -14.06 12.06 18.33
CA LEU A 367 -14.46 10.72 17.93
C LEU A 367 -15.93 10.45 18.31
N VAL A 368 -16.83 11.21 17.67
CA VAL A 368 -18.27 11.14 17.96
C VAL A 368 -18.91 10.03 17.12
N PHE A 369 -18.99 8.83 17.67
CA PHE A 369 -19.70 7.67 17.11
C PHE A 369 -19.99 6.62 18.19
N SER A 370 -20.83 5.64 17.85
CA SER A 370 -21.11 4.55 18.79
C SER A 370 -19.95 3.56 18.86
N TRP A 371 -19.32 3.48 20.02
CA TRP A 371 -18.27 2.51 20.37
C TRP A 371 -18.83 1.16 20.82
N MET A 372 -20.16 1.05 21.02
CA MET A 372 -20.75 -0.13 21.61
C MET A 372 -20.50 -1.38 20.77
N PRO A 373 -19.90 -2.42 21.35
CA PRO A 373 -19.76 -3.71 20.69
C PRO A 373 -21.16 -4.33 20.48
N GLY A 374 -21.25 -5.19 19.47
CA GLY A 374 -22.49 -5.86 19.17
C GLY A 374 -22.31 -7.30 18.72
N TRP A 375 -23.33 -8.12 18.98
CA TRP A 375 -23.30 -9.53 18.61
C TRP A 375 -23.19 -9.78 17.10
N ARG A 376 -23.71 -8.84 16.28
CA ARG A 376 -23.61 -8.91 14.82
C ARG A 376 -22.18 -8.73 14.35
N GLY A 377 -21.45 -7.79 14.96
CA GLY A 377 -20.02 -7.65 14.74
C GLY A 377 -19.26 -8.91 15.15
N ALA A 378 -19.55 -9.45 16.33
CA ALA A 378 -18.91 -10.68 16.80
C ALA A 378 -19.15 -11.86 15.84
N ALA A 379 -20.40 -12.07 15.41
CA ALA A 379 -20.73 -13.12 14.44
C ALA A 379 -20.00 -12.91 13.09
N THR A 380 -19.96 -11.66 12.59
CA THR A 380 -19.22 -11.32 11.39
C THR A 380 -17.73 -11.63 11.56
N GLY A 381 -17.14 -11.34 12.73
CA GLY A 381 -15.74 -11.62 13.02
C GLY A 381 -15.41 -13.11 12.97
N VAL A 382 -16.28 -13.95 13.52
CA VAL A 382 -16.12 -15.43 13.46
C VAL A 382 -16.17 -15.93 12.00
N VAL A 383 -17.11 -15.40 11.20
CA VAL A 383 -17.22 -15.77 9.77
C VAL A 383 -15.97 -15.36 9.00
N VAL A 384 -15.47 -14.14 9.25
CA VAL A 384 -14.23 -13.65 8.63
C VAL A 384 -13.03 -14.49 9.05
N PHE A 385 -12.93 -14.89 10.32
CA PHE A 385 -11.88 -15.82 10.78
C PHE A 385 -11.93 -17.14 10.01
N ALA A 386 -13.10 -17.74 9.87
CA ALA A 386 -13.25 -18.99 9.12
C ALA A 386 -12.84 -18.85 7.65
N ALA A 387 -13.23 -17.74 7.00
CA ALA A 387 -12.82 -17.43 5.63
C ALA A 387 -11.31 -17.21 5.51
N TRP A 388 -10.70 -16.49 6.47
CA TRP A 388 -9.24 -16.25 6.53
C TRP A 388 -8.49 -17.58 6.61
N MET A 389 -8.88 -18.47 7.54
CA MET A 389 -8.24 -19.78 7.72
C MET A 389 -8.41 -20.70 6.50
N ALA A 390 -9.55 -20.61 5.80
CA ALA A 390 -9.77 -21.37 4.57
C ALA A 390 -8.82 -20.91 3.44
N ILE A 391 -8.59 -19.60 3.32
CA ILE A 391 -7.70 -19.01 2.32
C ILE A 391 -6.23 -19.32 2.67
N ASP A 392 -5.83 -19.15 3.92
CA ASP A 392 -4.46 -19.44 4.36
C ASP A 392 -4.05 -20.89 4.11
N ARG A 393 -4.93 -21.86 4.45
CA ARG A 393 -4.69 -23.29 4.19
C ARG A 393 -4.60 -23.65 2.72
N SER A 394 -5.20 -22.88 1.84
CA SER A 394 -5.13 -23.10 0.39
C SER A 394 -3.89 -22.49 -0.26
N GLY A 395 -3.12 -21.68 0.50
CA GLY A 395 -1.89 -21.02 0.05
C GLY A 395 -0.65 -21.89 0.15
N ALA A 396 0.48 -21.40 -0.38
CA ALA A 396 1.78 -22.03 -0.20
C ALA A 396 2.19 -22.04 1.28
N PRO A 397 2.89 -23.09 1.75
CA PRO A 397 3.40 -23.12 3.12
C PRO A 397 4.27 -21.91 3.43
N LYS A 398 3.94 -21.20 4.50
CA LYS A 398 4.72 -20.09 5.00
C LYS A 398 5.70 -20.58 6.07
N PRO A 399 6.92 -20.01 6.14
CA PRO A 399 7.87 -20.37 7.19
C PRO A 399 7.30 -19.99 8.55
N ASP A 400 7.27 -20.95 9.46
CA ASP A 400 6.74 -20.79 10.80
C ASP A 400 7.90 -20.50 11.77
N VAL A 401 8.06 -19.21 12.10
CA VAL A 401 9.19 -18.74 12.92
C VAL A 401 8.69 -18.28 14.27
N LEU A 402 9.19 -18.93 15.31
CA LEU A 402 8.90 -18.55 16.69
C LEU A 402 9.32 -17.09 16.96
N PRO A 403 8.43 -16.25 17.51
CA PRO A 403 8.79 -14.87 17.84
C PRO A 403 10.01 -14.77 18.73
N MET A 404 10.89 -13.79 18.47
CA MET A 404 12.16 -13.59 19.15
C MET A 404 12.02 -13.57 20.69
N PHE A 405 10.98 -12.92 21.20
CA PHE A 405 10.75 -12.83 22.65
C PHE A 405 10.31 -14.15 23.30
N LEU A 406 9.85 -15.12 22.51
CA LEU A 406 9.45 -16.45 23.00
C LEU A 406 10.55 -17.49 22.84
N SER A 407 11.59 -17.21 22.06
CA SER A 407 12.70 -18.15 21.81
C SER A 407 13.59 -18.43 23.04
N GLY A 408 13.58 -17.53 24.04
CA GLY A 408 14.32 -17.66 25.30
C GLY A 408 13.56 -18.37 26.43
N GLY A 409 12.34 -18.88 26.15
CA GLY A 409 11.48 -19.48 27.18
C GLY A 409 10.44 -18.50 27.76
N THR A 410 9.75 -18.87 28.83
CA THR A 410 8.67 -18.12 29.47
C THR A 410 9.15 -17.21 30.60
N ASP A 411 10.04 -16.29 30.30
CA ASP A 411 10.48 -15.28 31.26
C ASP A 411 9.48 -14.09 31.33
N VAL A 412 9.71 -13.17 32.25
CA VAL A 412 8.86 -11.98 32.43
C VAL A 412 8.79 -11.13 31.15
N ARG A 413 9.88 -11.07 30.38
CA ARG A 413 9.89 -10.32 29.09
C ARG A 413 9.01 -10.99 28.06
N ALA A 414 9.05 -12.30 27.95
CA ALA A 414 8.19 -13.08 27.08
C ALA A 414 6.70 -12.86 27.42
N MET A 415 6.37 -12.92 28.72
CA MET A 415 5.00 -12.70 29.20
C MET A 415 4.51 -11.27 28.93
N LEU A 416 5.34 -10.27 29.19
CA LEU A 416 5.00 -8.86 28.90
C LEU A 416 4.84 -8.63 27.39
N TRP A 417 5.76 -9.16 26.59
CA TRP A 417 5.64 -9.07 25.13
C TRP A 417 4.34 -9.71 24.64
N LEU A 418 4.01 -10.90 25.12
CA LEU A 418 2.79 -11.61 24.75
C LEU A 418 1.54 -10.80 25.13
N LEU A 419 1.50 -10.22 26.32
CA LEU A 419 0.41 -9.36 26.78
C LEU A 419 0.22 -8.16 25.84
N PHE A 420 1.29 -7.43 25.55
CA PHE A 420 1.24 -6.27 24.66
C PHE A 420 0.96 -6.67 23.21
N ARG A 421 1.44 -7.81 22.75
CA ARG A 421 1.15 -8.34 21.41
C ARG A 421 -0.33 -8.68 21.26
N ILE A 422 -0.94 -9.35 22.26
CA ILE A 422 -2.38 -9.65 22.28
C ILE A 422 -3.20 -8.34 22.34
N ALA A 423 -2.83 -7.43 23.24
CA ALA A 423 -3.50 -6.13 23.34
C ALA A 423 -3.42 -5.35 22.02
N SER A 424 -2.28 -5.40 21.34
CA SER A 424 -2.11 -4.79 20.03
C SER A 424 -3.00 -5.46 18.98
N ALA A 425 -2.99 -6.78 18.89
CA ALA A 425 -3.73 -7.52 17.88
C ALA A 425 -5.25 -7.41 18.04
N VAL A 426 -5.73 -7.52 19.28
CA VAL A 426 -7.18 -7.65 19.54
C VAL A 426 -7.85 -6.29 19.81
N VAL A 427 -7.10 -5.29 20.29
CA VAL A 427 -7.69 -4.01 20.69
C VAL A 427 -7.13 -2.86 19.86
N THR A 428 -5.80 -2.65 19.92
CA THR A 428 -5.18 -1.44 19.39
C THR A 428 -5.28 -1.36 17.87
N THR A 429 -4.86 -2.42 17.16
CA THR A 429 -4.86 -2.46 15.69
C THR A 429 -6.27 -2.40 15.11
N PRO A 430 -7.26 -3.20 15.59
CA PRO A 430 -8.64 -3.08 15.12
C PRO A 430 -9.22 -1.67 15.29
N ILE A 431 -9.03 -1.03 16.42
CA ILE A 431 -9.53 0.33 16.65
C ILE A 431 -8.84 1.30 15.68
N ALA A 432 -7.53 1.28 15.61
CA ALA A 432 -6.76 2.20 14.79
C ALA A 432 -7.08 2.06 13.30
N GLU A 433 -7.20 0.83 12.81
CA GLU A 433 -7.50 0.55 11.42
C GLU A 433 -8.97 0.85 11.06
N GLU A 434 -9.93 0.48 11.90
CA GLU A 434 -11.33 0.80 11.62
C GLU A 434 -11.61 2.31 11.67
N LEU A 435 -10.94 3.06 12.55
CA LEU A 435 -10.98 4.52 12.53
C LEU A 435 -10.47 5.07 11.20
N ALA A 436 -9.30 4.60 10.72
CA ALA A 436 -8.69 5.08 9.49
C ALA A 436 -9.48 4.67 8.23
N PHE A 437 -9.88 3.40 8.12
CA PHE A 437 -10.47 2.88 6.89
C PHE A 437 -11.98 3.09 6.81
N ARG A 438 -12.75 2.82 7.88
CA ARG A 438 -14.23 2.94 7.90
C ARG A 438 -14.65 4.27 8.47
N GLY A 439 -13.99 4.72 9.54
CA GLY A 439 -14.25 6.01 10.16
C GLY A 439 -13.93 7.17 9.24
N PHE A 440 -12.79 7.15 8.59
CA PHE A 440 -12.34 8.19 7.66
C PHE A 440 -12.45 7.75 6.20
N GLY A 441 -11.68 6.76 5.75
CA GLY A 441 -11.47 6.44 4.35
C GLY A 441 -12.77 6.22 3.57
N ALA A 442 -13.62 5.30 4.02
CA ALA A 442 -14.88 4.98 3.35
C ALA A 442 -15.82 6.18 3.23
N ARG A 443 -15.91 7.01 4.28
CA ARG A 443 -16.76 8.21 4.29
C ARG A 443 -16.13 9.36 3.49
N ARG A 444 -14.79 9.45 3.51
CA ARG A 444 -14.03 10.45 2.74
C ARG A 444 -14.13 10.25 1.24
N VAL A 445 -14.30 9.00 0.80
CA VAL A 445 -14.63 8.67 -0.60
C VAL A 445 -15.91 9.38 -1.04
N MET A 446 -16.89 9.51 -0.17
CA MET A 446 -18.20 10.08 -0.49
C MET A 446 -18.25 11.61 -0.36
N SER A 447 -17.59 12.19 0.65
CA SER A 447 -17.64 13.63 0.93
C SER A 447 -16.32 14.17 1.45
N ARG A 448 -16.05 15.45 1.15
CA ARG A 448 -14.96 16.19 1.80
C ARG A 448 -15.27 16.37 3.30
N ASP A 449 -16.50 16.62 3.63
CA ASP A 449 -17.00 16.70 5.01
C ASP A 449 -17.45 15.30 5.47
N PHE A 450 -16.49 14.39 5.57
CA PHE A 450 -16.75 12.98 5.81
C PHE A 450 -17.50 12.71 7.13
N GLU A 451 -17.35 13.58 8.11
CA GLU A 451 -18.02 13.48 9.41
C GLU A 451 -19.52 13.55 9.33
N ARG A 452 -20.04 14.33 8.35
CA ARG A 452 -21.46 14.46 8.08
C ARG A 452 -22.06 13.27 7.36
N VAL A 453 -21.22 12.33 6.91
CA VAL A 453 -21.69 11.09 6.27
C VAL A 453 -22.01 10.06 7.34
N PRO A 454 -23.28 9.71 7.58
CA PRO A 454 -23.65 8.68 8.54
C PRO A 454 -23.13 7.31 8.07
N PHE A 455 -22.79 6.42 9.00
CA PHE A 455 -22.25 5.09 8.65
C PHE A 455 -23.22 4.27 7.80
N HIS A 456 -24.53 4.33 8.05
CA HIS A 456 -25.53 3.61 7.25
C HIS A 456 -25.64 4.10 5.80
N SER A 457 -25.11 5.28 5.48
CA SER A 457 -25.13 5.87 4.14
C SER A 457 -23.85 5.60 3.34
N ILE A 458 -22.90 4.83 3.89
CA ILE A 458 -21.67 4.53 3.15
C ILE A 458 -22.01 3.72 1.90
N SER A 459 -21.60 4.25 0.75
CA SER A 459 -21.80 3.59 -0.55
C SER A 459 -20.90 2.37 -0.70
N TRP A 460 -21.27 1.44 -1.58
CA TRP A 460 -20.41 0.32 -1.94
C TRP A 460 -19.04 0.75 -2.48
N MET A 461 -18.98 1.90 -3.17
CA MET A 461 -17.70 2.49 -3.59
C MET A 461 -16.82 2.81 -2.39
N GLY A 462 -17.39 3.43 -1.35
CA GLY A 462 -16.66 3.73 -0.11
C GLY A 462 -16.15 2.45 0.56
N ILE A 463 -16.98 1.40 0.63
CA ILE A 463 -16.58 0.10 1.18
C ILE A 463 -15.44 -0.50 0.35
N ILE A 464 -15.58 -0.61 -0.98
CA ILE A 464 -14.59 -1.26 -1.85
C ILE A 464 -13.26 -0.51 -1.82
N VAL A 465 -13.26 0.81 -1.98
CA VAL A 465 -12.03 1.61 -1.99
C VAL A 465 -11.30 1.51 -0.65
N SER A 466 -12.02 1.61 0.46
CA SER A 466 -11.40 1.49 1.78
C SER A 466 -10.89 0.07 2.06
N SER A 467 -11.60 -0.96 1.56
CA SER A 467 -11.19 -2.36 1.71
C SER A 467 -10.00 -2.71 0.82
N ALA A 468 -9.92 -2.15 -0.39
CA ALA A 468 -8.75 -2.29 -1.25
C ALA A 468 -7.50 -1.64 -0.63
N ALA A 469 -7.64 -0.44 -0.05
CA ALA A 469 -6.57 0.22 0.67
C ALA A 469 -6.13 -0.58 1.91
N PHE A 470 -7.08 -1.15 2.66
CA PHE A 470 -6.81 -2.05 3.78
C PHE A 470 -6.07 -3.31 3.33
N ALA A 471 -6.53 -3.96 2.25
CA ALA A 471 -5.91 -5.16 1.69
C ALA A 471 -4.47 -4.93 1.21
N ALA A 472 -4.19 -3.77 0.61
CA ALA A 472 -2.86 -3.40 0.12
C ALA A 472 -1.79 -3.39 1.22
N LEU A 473 -2.18 -3.23 2.50
CA LEU A 473 -1.27 -3.25 3.65
C LEU A 473 -0.94 -4.66 4.15
N HIS A 474 -1.67 -5.68 3.70
CA HIS A 474 -1.56 -7.06 4.19
C HIS A 474 -0.65 -7.96 3.34
N GLY A 475 0.08 -7.39 2.38
CA GLY A 475 1.08 -8.10 1.60
C GLY A 475 0.52 -9.36 0.91
N GLY A 476 1.07 -10.53 1.24
CA GLY A 476 0.63 -11.82 0.66
C GLY A 476 -0.81 -12.21 0.98
N ASP A 477 -1.37 -11.70 2.09
CA ASP A 477 -2.71 -12.04 2.58
C ASP A 477 -3.79 -11.06 2.10
N TRP A 478 -3.50 -10.28 1.05
CA TRP A 478 -4.37 -9.22 0.53
C TRP A 478 -5.78 -9.71 0.16
N VAL A 479 -5.95 -10.97 -0.30
CA VAL A 479 -7.25 -11.54 -0.65
C VAL A 479 -8.12 -11.71 0.60
N ALA A 480 -7.58 -12.33 1.64
CA ALA A 480 -8.26 -12.50 2.92
C ALA A 480 -8.58 -11.15 3.55
N ALA A 481 -7.63 -10.21 3.49
CA ALA A 481 -7.82 -8.85 3.97
C ALA A 481 -8.88 -8.07 3.18
N ALA A 482 -8.99 -8.25 1.86
CA ALA A 482 -10.04 -7.63 1.05
C ALA A 482 -11.44 -8.12 1.44
N ILE A 483 -11.59 -9.42 1.69
CA ILE A 483 -12.84 -10.03 2.17
C ILE A 483 -13.17 -9.51 3.57
N ALA A 484 -12.20 -9.54 4.49
CA ALA A 484 -12.35 -9.01 5.84
C ALA A 484 -12.75 -7.53 5.81
N GLY A 485 -12.03 -6.74 5.03
CA GLY A 485 -12.29 -5.33 4.87
C GLY A 485 -13.69 -5.02 4.35
N THR A 486 -14.16 -5.78 3.38
CA THR A 486 -15.51 -5.66 2.83
C THR A 486 -16.57 -6.04 3.85
N ALA A 487 -16.36 -7.12 4.61
CA ALA A 487 -17.27 -7.56 5.66
C ALA A 487 -17.38 -6.53 6.81
N TYR A 488 -16.24 -5.95 7.25
CA TYR A 488 -16.23 -4.91 8.29
C TYR A 488 -16.92 -3.61 7.81
N GLY A 489 -16.67 -3.21 6.57
CA GLY A 489 -17.35 -2.06 5.97
C GLY A 489 -18.86 -2.30 5.82
N TRP A 490 -19.24 -3.50 5.40
CA TRP A 490 -20.65 -3.89 5.26
C TRP A 490 -21.40 -3.89 6.60
N ILE A 491 -20.83 -4.47 7.67
CA ILE A 491 -21.49 -4.50 8.98
C ILE A 491 -21.60 -3.11 9.59
N ALA A 492 -20.59 -2.25 9.43
CA ALA A 492 -20.67 -0.85 9.85
C ALA A 492 -21.82 -0.12 9.16
N THR A 493 -22.01 -0.34 7.86
CA THR A 493 -23.08 0.27 7.06
C THR A 493 -24.45 -0.29 7.45
N LYS A 494 -24.58 -1.60 7.60
CA LYS A 494 -25.85 -2.25 7.97
C LYS A 494 -26.35 -1.86 9.35
N THR A 495 -25.44 -1.64 10.29
CA THR A 495 -25.82 -1.31 11.68
C THR A 495 -25.78 0.20 11.95
N GLY A 496 -25.15 0.98 11.05
CA GLY A 496 -24.92 2.41 11.26
C GLY A 496 -23.89 2.71 12.36
N ARG A 497 -23.09 1.70 12.79
CA ARG A 497 -22.20 1.81 13.96
C ARG A 497 -20.79 1.31 13.64
N LEU A 498 -19.79 2.17 13.86
CA LEU A 498 -18.40 1.80 13.70
C LEU A 498 -17.96 0.75 14.73
N GLY A 499 -18.53 0.79 15.93
CA GLY A 499 -18.25 -0.19 16.99
C GLY A 499 -18.50 -1.64 16.58
N GLU A 500 -19.45 -1.91 15.69
CA GLU A 500 -19.69 -3.25 15.15
C GLU A 500 -18.54 -3.72 14.20
N ALA A 501 -17.98 -2.83 13.39
CA ALA A 501 -16.80 -3.14 12.58
C ALA A 501 -15.57 -3.39 13.44
N ILE A 502 -15.35 -2.54 14.46
CA ILE A 502 -14.27 -2.72 15.45
C ILE A 502 -14.42 -4.07 16.16
N THR A 503 -15.66 -4.42 16.57
CA THR A 503 -15.94 -5.71 17.21
C THR A 503 -15.66 -6.88 16.28
N ALA A 504 -16.10 -6.80 15.02
CA ALA A 504 -15.86 -7.85 14.03
C ALA A 504 -14.36 -8.08 13.83
N HIS A 505 -13.60 -7.02 13.64
CA HIS A 505 -12.15 -7.10 13.47
C HIS A 505 -11.46 -7.63 14.74
N ALA A 506 -11.82 -7.14 15.90
CA ALA A 506 -11.27 -7.60 17.19
C ALA A 506 -11.54 -9.08 17.43
N VAL A 507 -12.74 -9.58 17.12
CA VAL A 507 -13.10 -11.00 17.26
C VAL A 507 -12.35 -11.86 16.25
N THR A 508 -12.21 -11.42 14.99
CA THR A 508 -11.38 -12.12 14.00
C THR A 508 -9.95 -12.30 14.54
N ASN A 509 -9.34 -11.22 15.02
CA ASN A 509 -7.97 -11.26 15.54
C ASN A 509 -7.85 -12.03 16.85
N ALA A 510 -8.88 -12.01 17.72
CA ALA A 510 -8.91 -12.84 18.91
C ALA A 510 -8.96 -14.33 18.57
N CYS A 511 -9.78 -14.73 17.60
CA CYS A 511 -9.83 -16.12 17.12
C CYS A 511 -8.49 -16.55 16.51
N ILE A 512 -7.85 -15.71 15.68
CA ILE A 512 -6.51 -15.96 15.15
C ILE A 512 -5.50 -16.09 16.31
N THR A 513 -5.56 -15.20 17.29
CA THR A 513 -4.68 -15.24 18.47
C THR A 513 -4.81 -16.56 19.23
N VAL A 514 -6.04 -16.99 19.53
CA VAL A 514 -6.29 -18.27 20.19
C VAL A 514 -5.77 -19.44 19.34
N TRP A 515 -5.99 -19.38 18.02
CA TRP A 515 -5.49 -20.39 17.10
C TRP A 515 -3.97 -20.48 17.11
N VAL A 516 -3.26 -19.35 16.97
CA VAL A 516 -1.78 -19.30 16.99
C VAL A 516 -1.23 -19.85 18.29
N LEU A 517 -1.78 -19.43 19.44
CA LEU A 517 -1.31 -19.88 20.74
C LEU A 517 -1.57 -21.36 21.02
N SER A 518 -2.62 -21.94 20.41
CA SER A 518 -2.97 -23.37 20.58
C SER A 518 -2.25 -24.29 19.60
N THR A 519 -1.92 -23.81 18.40
CA THR A 519 -1.34 -24.64 17.31
C THR A 519 0.13 -24.37 17.05
N GLY A 520 0.67 -23.23 17.51
CA GLY A 520 2.03 -22.79 17.22
C GLY A 520 2.23 -22.28 15.79
N GLN A 521 1.17 -21.96 15.03
CA GLN A 521 1.25 -21.43 13.68
C GLN A 521 1.54 -19.91 13.70
N TRP A 522 2.77 -19.54 14.00
CA TRP A 522 3.22 -18.16 14.21
C TRP A 522 3.18 -17.29 12.94
N HIS A 523 3.18 -17.90 11.76
CA HIS A 523 3.09 -17.18 10.47
C HIS A 523 1.79 -16.39 10.30
N LEU A 524 0.76 -16.70 11.09
CA LEU A 524 -0.51 -15.97 11.11
C LEU A 524 -0.46 -14.68 11.97
N TRP A 525 0.69 -14.42 12.62
CA TRP A 525 0.80 -13.29 13.57
C TRP A 525 1.73 -12.15 13.11
#